data_a7c0ca7dfeadb1fb38541ee241081b57
#
_entry.id   a7c0ca7dfeadb1fb38541ee241081b57
#
_cell.length_a   1.000
_cell.length_b   1.000
_cell.length_c   1.000
_cell.angle_alpha   90.00
_cell.angle_beta   90.00
_cell.angle_gamma   90.00
#
_symmetry.space_group_name_H-M   'P 1'
#
loop_
_entity.id
_entity.type
_entity.pdbx_description
1 polymer ?
#
loop_
_entity_poly.entity_id
_entity_poly.type
_entity_poly.pdbx_seq_one_letter_code
_entity_poly.pdbx_strand_id
1 'polypeptide(L)'
;MKKYTINFIGFAIVVIAVVILYNSIDSKQNLGVSQVKSNKEGVSAVQKIGDMITESKLKNKFDDVSLFEYQNIPFTKNDISENIRKAVNIRIDKAKLAGLNSSKSKNITLKIPVDSKKTMNVELQEVELLSKDFKVTSKSGNGIRTEEIKKGIYYRGIVNGESNSLAAISIFDNLVMGVISCSEGTFNLGPVTDNSNNTNYIFYNEKDLLIKNKFKCGIDDQDMKMYKTGQNLPAHNPAGDAINARLPVKVYIEADYQMYLDKGSSVSSVNSYITGYYNSVAAIYQNEFIPVEISQIQVYTSTDPYAGQSTSDGYLIAFGDDKQDNFNGDLAQFLTTRNLGLGGIAWIGTLCANYNAGDHSGRFSFCNIDNSYYNFPTYSWTVMVSTHELGHNFGSMHTHACWWPTRSNAITSIDSCYYAEGGCFNGTQAATGTIMSYCHLQEPNGGSIDPRLGFGSLPGDTIRLRYNQCSKFGGVINSSEVPTNFALMQNFPNPYNPSTTIRIAIPENSSVTLKVFDINGREVATLVNNENISAGIVNYLFNAGAFNLSSGVYFYKLVALDPGSRTNRFTEVKRMILIK
;
A
#
# COMPACT_ATOMS: atom_id res chain seq x y z
N MET A 1 -41.77 16.51 -54.77
CA MET A 1 -40.77 16.84 -53.77
C MET A 1 -41.41 17.71 -52.71
N LYS A 2 -42.05 17.12 -51.76
CA LYS A 2 -42.57 17.75 -50.51
C LYS A 2 -42.61 16.67 -49.47
N LYS A 3 -42.06 16.96 -48.30
CA LYS A 3 -41.99 16.20 -47.04
C LYS A 3 -40.54 15.81 -46.67
N TYR A 4 -39.98 16.57 -45.77
CA TYR A 4 -39.08 16.16 -44.66
C TYR A 4 -38.44 17.44 -44.03
N THR A 5 -39.27 18.28 -43.36
CA THR A 5 -38.74 19.47 -42.67
C THR A 5 -39.49 19.77 -41.34
N ILE A 6 -40.08 18.78 -40.67
CA ILE A 6 -40.86 19.03 -39.44
C ILE A 6 -40.32 18.28 -38.17
N ASN A 7 -39.32 17.41 -38.31
CA ASN A 7 -38.91 16.59 -37.16
C ASN A 7 -37.68 17.08 -36.39
N PHE A 8 -37.05 18.22 -36.76
CA PHE A 8 -35.86 18.70 -36.05
C PHE A 8 -36.16 19.73 -34.96
N ILE A 9 -37.28 20.41 -35.00
CA ILE A 9 -37.64 21.44 -34.00
C ILE A 9 -38.24 20.84 -32.74
N GLY A 10 -38.93 19.69 -32.84
CA GLY A 10 -39.49 19.00 -31.68
C GLY A 10 -38.46 18.37 -30.75
N PHE A 11 -37.34 17.93 -31.29
CA PHE A 11 -36.27 17.31 -30.50
C PHE A 11 -35.44 18.31 -29.71
N ALA A 12 -35.22 19.53 -30.24
CA ALA A 12 -34.50 20.59 -29.55
C ALA A 12 -35.29 21.18 -28.36
N ILE A 13 -36.62 21.23 -28.44
CA ILE A 13 -37.47 21.75 -27.35
C ILE A 13 -37.57 20.75 -26.19
N VAL A 14 -37.56 19.45 -26.45
CA VAL A 14 -37.57 18.42 -25.40
C VAL A 14 -36.23 18.37 -24.66
N VAL A 15 -35.09 18.55 -25.34
CA VAL A 15 -33.77 18.58 -24.69
C VAL A 15 -33.58 19.84 -23.84
N ILE A 16 -34.10 20.99 -24.28
CA ILE A 16 -34.03 22.24 -23.49
C ILE A 16 -34.98 22.16 -22.27
N ALA A 17 -36.15 21.55 -22.39
CA ALA A 17 -37.05 21.36 -21.24
C ALA A 17 -36.49 20.39 -20.19
N VAL A 18 -35.75 19.36 -20.58
CA VAL A 18 -35.08 18.42 -19.65
C VAL A 18 -33.89 19.09 -18.96
N VAL A 19 -33.12 19.95 -19.64
CA VAL A 19 -32.01 20.70 -19.02
C VAL A 19 -32.52 21.78 -18.07
N ILE A 20 -33.65 22.44 -18.37
CA ILE A 20 -34.23 23.44 -17.47
C ILE A 20 -34.89 22.77 -16.24
N LEU A 21 -35.49 21.60 -16.38
CA LEU A 21 -36.00 20.81 -15.25
C LEU A 21 -34.87 20.26 -14.38
N TYR A 22 -33.72 19.92 -14.94
CA TYR A 22 -32.56 19.47 -14.17
C TYR A 22 -31.94 20.60 -13.32
N ASN A 23 -31.87 21.81 -13.86
CA ASN A 23 -31.34 22.99 -13.14
C ASN A 23 -32.35 23.62 -12.14
N SER A 24 -33.64 23.29 -12.21
CA SER A 24 -34.65 23.79 -11.27
C SER A 24 -34.90 22.84 -10.08
N ILE A 25 -34.38 21.61 -10.11
CA ILE A 25 -34.44 20.67 -8.97
C ILE A 25 -33.28 20.89 -8.00
N ASP A 26 -32.14 21.45 -8.46
CA ASP A 26 -30.95 21.70 -7.63
C ASP A 26 -31.05 22.99 -6.78
N SER A 27 -32.08 23.82 -6.93
CA SER A 27 -32.18 25.12 -6.25
C SER A 27 -33.16 25.18 -5.08
N LYS A 28 -33.74 24.06 -4.63
CA LYS A 28 -34.66 24.05 -3.47
C LYS A 28 -34.51 22.83 -2.57
N GLN A 29 -33.33 22.63 -1.99
CA GLN A 29 -33.18 21.92 -0.71
C GLN A 29 -31.98 22.45 0.08
N ASN A 30 -32.05 23.72 0.48
CA ASN A 30 -31.36 24.16 1.68
C ASN A 30 -32.26 23.84 2.87
N LEU A 31 -32.16 22.63 3.40
CA LEU A 31 -32.70 22.29 4.73
C LEU A 31 -31.50 22.05 5.65
N GLY A 32 -31.49 22.87 6.69
CA GLY A 32 -30.48 23.06 7.71
C GLY A 32 -29.76 21.81 8.17
N VAL A 33 -28.48 21.74 7.81
CA VAL A 33 -27.52 20.93 8.54
C VAL A 33 -27.07 21.75 9.74
N SER A 34 -27.64 21.46 10.90
CA SER A 34 -27.11 21.95 12.17
C SER A 34 -25.68 21.47 12.31
N GLN A 35 -24.73 22.39 12.29
CA GLN A 35 -23.35 22.13 12.60
C GLN A 35 -23.23 21.61 14.03
N VAL A 36 -23.13 20.30 14.17
CA VAL A 36 -22.59 19.71 15.40
C VAL A 36 -21.08 19.93 15.33
N LYS A 37 -20.58 20.91 16.07
CA LYS A 37 -19.17 21.08 16.36
C LYS A 37 -18.68 19.85 17.13
N SER A 38 -18.14 18.86 16.44
CA SER A 38 -17.34 17.82 17.07
C SER A 38 -15.89 18.30 17.12
N ASN A 39 -15.46 18.76 18.27
CA ASN A 39 -14.04 18.88 18.60
C ASN A 39 -13.47 17.47 18.79
N LYS A 40 -13.17 16.79 17.69
CA LYS A 40 -12.22 15.68 17.61
C LYS A 40 -11.34 15.95 16.40
N GLU A 41 -10.04 16.09 16.65
CA GLU A 41 -9.04 16.14 15.59
C GLU A 41 -9.28 14.95 14.64
N GLY A 42 -9.73 15.25 13.43
CA GLY A 42 -10.25 14.25 12.51
C GLY A 42 -9.12 13.39 11.96
N VAL A 43 -9.15 12.11 12.26
CA VAL A 43 -8.41 11.10 11.49
C VAL A 43 -9.10 10.99 10.13
N SER A 44 -8.42 11.37 9.04
CA SER A 44 -8.99 11.29 7.70
C SER A 44 -9.09 9.84 7.24
N ALA A 45 -10.07 9.54 6.38
CA ALA A 45 -10.18 8.23 5.75
C ALA A 45 -8.91 7.91 4.94
N VAL A 46 -8.39 6.68 5.06
CA VAL A 46 -7.25 6.22 4.25
C VAL A 46 -7.73 5.96 2.83
N GLN A 47 -7.06 6.57 1.85
CA GLN A 47 -7.37 6.44 0.43
C GLN A 47 -6.21 5.78 -0.31
N LYS A 48 -6.49 5.10 -1.43
CA LYS A 48 -5.43 4.71 -2.37
C LYS A 48 -4.75 5.95 -2.93
N ILE A 49 -3.48 5.83 -3.22
CA ILE A 49 -2.67 6.98 -3.67
C ILE A 49 -3.22 7.61 -4.95
N GLY A 50 -3.65 6.80 -5.93
CA GLY A 50 -4.26 7.30 -7.16
C GLY A 50 -5.53 8.11 -6.93
N ASP A 51 -6.40 7.64 -6.02
CA ASP A 51 -7.63 8.35 -5.64
C ASP A 51 -7.32 9.64 -4.88
N MET A 52 -6.36 9.60 -3.95
CA MET A 52 -5.88 10.74 -3.19
C MET A 52 -5.39 11.88 -4.11
N ILE A 53 -4.56 11.55 -5.11
CA ILE A 53 -4.06 12.54 -6.07
C ILE A 53 -5.19 13.07 -6.95
N THR A 54 -6.08 12.19 -7.43
CA THR A 54 -7.22 12.59 -8.26
C THR A 54 -8.13 13.56 -7.52
N GLU A 55 -8.46 13.26 -6.26
CA GLU A 55 -9.26 14.15 -5.42
C GLU A 55 -8.52 15.46 -5.10
N SER A 56 -7.23 15.39 -4.82
CA SER A 56 -6.41 16.58 -4.53
C SER A 56 -6.35 17.54 -5.73
N LYS A 57 -6.24 17.02 -6.96
CA LYS A 57 -6.24 17.83 -8.20
C LYS A 57 -7.54 18.60 -8.43
N LEU A 58 -8.66 18.10 -7.94
CA LEU A 58 -9.94 18.81 -8.02
C LEU A 58 -10.00 20.03 -7.10
N LYS A 59 -9.23 20.02 -6.01
CA LYS A 59 -9.29 21.01 -4.93
C LYS A 59 -8.07 21.92 -4.85
N ASN A 60 -6.93 21.48 -5.34
CA ASN A 60 -5.64 22.13 -5.14
C ASN A 60 -4.88 22.28 -6.44
N LYS A 61 -4.06 23.34 -6.49
CA LYS A 61 -3.03 23.49 -7.54
C LYS A 61 -1.80 22.69 -7.14
N PHE A 62 -1.13 22.07 -8.11
CA PHE A 62 0.17 21.42 -7.97
C PHE A 62 1.25 22.37 -8.48
N ASP A 63 2.24 22.66 -7.66
CA ASP A 63 3.36 23.51 -8.00
C ASP A 63 4.38 22.74 -8.84
N ASP A 64 4.78 23.30 -9.98
CA ASP A 64 5.80 22.71 -10.83
C ASP A 64 7.18 22.81 -10.17
N VAL A 65 7.84 21.66 -9.97
CA VAL A 65 9.14 21.53 -9.31
C VAL A 65 10.13 20.83 -10.23
N SER A 66 11.23 21.50 -10.57
CA SER A 66 12.32 20.98 -11.39
C SER A 66 13.62 21.03 -10.63
N LEU A 67 13.85 20.01 -9.78
CA LEU A 67 15.07 19.90 -8.93
C LEU A 67 16.27 19.38 -9.72
N PHE A 68 16.05 18.68 -10.81
CA PHE A 68 17.08 17.91 -11.51
C PHE A 68 17.34 18.45 -12.91
N GLU A 69 18.61 18.48 -13.30
CA GLU A 69 19.08 18.80 -14.63
C GLU A 69 19.72 17.58 -15.28
N TYR A 70 19.34 17.29 -16.52
CA TYR A 70 19.95 16.23 -17.32
C TYR A 70 21.43 16.49 -17.54
N GLN A 71 22.27 15.48 -17.34
CA GLN A 71 23.70 15.54 -17.60
C GLN A 71 24.04 14.64 -18.79
N ASN A 72 24.51 15.24 -19.88
CA ASN A 72 25.00 14.51 -21.05
C ASN A 72 26.45 14.04 -20.85
N ILE A 73 26.72 13.45 -19.68
CA ILE A 73 28.02 12.92 -19.32
C ILE A 73 27.83 11.45 -18.96
N PRO A 74 28.54 10.52 -19.61
CA PRO A 74 28.47 9.11 -19.21
C PRO A 74 29.03 8.94 -17.81
N PHE A 75 28.51 7.96 -17.09
CA PHE A 75 29.07 7.60 -15.79
C PHE A 75 30.53 7.12 -15.99
N THR A 76 31.46 7.80 -15.33
CA THR A 76 32.90 7.55 -15.49
C THR A 76 33.41 6.42 -14.63
N LYS A 77 32.58 5.87 -13.72
CA LYS A 77 32.95 4.77 -12.85
C LYS A 77 32.41 3.44 -13.37
N ASN A 78 33.28 2.49 -13.39
CA ASN A 78 33.05 1.13 -13.86
C ASN A 78 31.83 0.48 -13.21
N ASP A 79 31.59 0.72 -11.91
CA ASP A 79 30.49 0.09 -11.14
C ASP A 79 29.10 0.33 -11.74
N ILE A 80 28.81 1.55 -12.23
CA ILE A 80 27.47 1.84 -12.78
C ILE A 80 27.33 1.22 -14.17
N SER A 81 28.28 1.43 -15.04
CA SER A 81 28.25 0.90 -16.43
C SER A 81 28.36 -0.64 -16.47
N GLU A 82 28.97 -1.26 -15.47
CA GLU A 82 29.08 -2.72 -15.35
C GLU A 82 27.81 -3.36 -14.80
N ASN A 83 27.04 -2.62 -13.98
CA ASN A 83 25.88 -3.16 -13.26
C ASN A 83 24.53 -2.63 -13.73
N ILE A 84 24.50 -1.59 -14.57
CA ILE A 84 23.26 -1.00 -15.10
C ILE A 84 23.39 -0.81 -16.61
N ARG A 85 22.48 -1.41 -17.37
CA ARG A 85 22.44 -1.30 -18.85
C ARG A 85 22.09 0.12 -19.30
N LYS A 86 21.14 0.77 -18.64
CA LYS A 86 20.66 2.11 -18.97
C LYS A 86 20.33 2.89 -17.71
N ALA A 87 20.96 4.02 -17.54
CA ALA A 87 20.72 4.94 -16.44
C ALA A 87 20.78 6.39 -16.92
N VAL A 88 20.09 7.29 -16.25
CA VAL A 88 20.10 8.73 -16.52
C VAL A 88 20.95 9.40 -15.46
N ASN A 89 22.01 10.09 -15.90
CA ASN A 89 22.80 10.95 -15.03
C ASN A 89 22.10 12.31 -14.93
N ILE A 90 21.78 12.70 -13.72
CA ILE A 90 21.12 13.97 -13.41
C ILE A 90 21.84 14.67 -12.26
N ARG A 91 21.79 15.99 -12.25
CA ARG A 91 22.38 16.83 -11.20
C ARG A 91 21.27 17.54 -10.43
N ILE A 92 21.32 17.48 -9.11
CA ILE A 92 20.39 18.23 -8.26
C ILE A 92 20.79 19.69 -8.13
N ASP A 93 19.84 20.58 -8.24
CA ASP A 93 19.99 22.01 -7.94
C ASP A 93 19.72 22.25 -6.46
N LYS A 94 20.79 22.47 -5.68
CA LYS A 94 20.70 22.68 -4.23
C LYS A 94 19.93 23.94 -3.84
N ALA A 95 19.95 24.98 -4.68
CA ALA A 95 19.21 26.22 -4.40
C ALA A 95 17.70 25.98 -4.54
N LYS A 96 17.28 25.25 -5.56
CA LYS A 96 15.89 24.85 -5.75
C LYS A 96 15.43 23.87 -4.66
N LEU A 97 16.31 22.95 -4.23
CA LEU A 97 16.01 22.05 -3.11
C LEU A 97 15.80 22.82 -1.80
N ALA A 98 16.65 23.77 -1.49
CA ALA A 98 16.48 24.65 -0.32
C ALA A 98 15.21 25.50 -0.43
N GLY A 99 14.87 25.99 -1.62
CA GLY A 99 13.63 26.69 -1.90
C GLY A 99 12.38 25.83 -1.63
N LEU A 100 12.38 24.58 -2.10
CA LEU A 100 11.28 23.63 -1.84
C LEU A 100 11.13 23.31 -0.34
N ASN A 101 12.25 23.07 0.35
CA ASN A 101 12.24 22.86 1.82
C ASN A 101 11.68 24.06 2.58
N SER A 102 11.84 25.27 2.06
CA SER A 102 11.35 26.50 2.69
C SER A 102 9.89 26.79 2.33
N SER A 103 9.46 26.47 1.10
CA SER A 103 8.10 26.76 0.62
C SER A 103 7.03 25.88 1.27
N LYS A 104 7.42 24.67 1.71
CA LYS A 104 6.50 23.65 2.27
C LYS A 104 5.28 23.41 1.39
N SER A 105 5.48 23.35 0.07
CA SER A 105 4.42 23.09 -0.90
C SER A 105 3.83 21.70 -0.67
N LYS A 106 2.53 21.64 -0.40
CA LYS A 106 1.83 20.38 -0.08
C LYS A 106 1.56 19.52 -1.31
N ASN A 107 1.41 20.13 -2.47
CA ASN A 107 1.12 19.43 -3.73
C ASN A 107 2.10 19.92 -4.79
N ILE A 108 2.87 18.99 -5.36
CA ILE A 108 3.89 19.31 -6.37
C ILE A 108 3.80 18.39 -7.57
N THR A 109 4.19 18.90 -8.74
CA THR A 109 4.53 18.11 -9.92
C THR A 109 6.04 18.10 -10.05
N LEU A 110 6.68 17.00 -9.58
CA LEU A 110 8.12 16.84 -9.69
C LEU A 110 8.49 16.39 -11.10
N LYS A 111 9.35 17.17 -11.76
CA LYS A 111 9.84 16.90 -13.12
C LYS A 111 11.20 16.23 -13.04
N ILE A 112 11.28 14.98 -13.50
CA ILE A 112 12.51 14.17 -13.49
C ILE A 112 12.94 13.92 -14.94
N PRO A 113 14.11 14.38 -15.39
CA PRO A 113 14.61 14.07 -16.72
C PRO A 113 14.82 12.57 -16.92
N VAL A 114 14.31 12.01 -18.01
CA VAL A 114 14.53 10.61 -18.43
C VAL A 114 15.46 10.50 -19.64
N ASP A 115 15.64 11.60 -20.35
CA ASP A 115 16.68 11.84 -21.36
C ASP A 115 16.81 13.36 -21.64
N SER A 116 17.55 13.73 -22.67
CA SER A 116 17.77 15.14 -23.04
C SER A 116 16.52 15.89 -23.51
N LYS A 117 15.41 15.19 -23.79
CA LYS A 117 14.18 15.77 -24.36
C LYS A 117 12.92 15.37 -23.58
N LYS A 118 12.93 14.24 -22.88
CA LYS A 118 11.78 13.68 -22.17
C LYS A 118 11.94 13.84 -20.66
N THR A 119 10.84 14.18 -20.02
CA THR A 119 10.74 14.34 -18.56
C THR A 119 9.58 13.47 -18.04
N MET A 120 9.81 12.73 -16.97
CA MET A 120 8.75 12.09 -16.20
C MET A 120 8.15 13.11 -15.24
N ASN A 121 6.85 13.33 -15.32
CA ASN A 121 6.12 14.22 -14.41
C ASN A 121 5.45 13.37 -13.34
N VAL A 122 5.79 13.60 -12.09
CA VAL A 122 5.26 12.86 -10.94
C VAL A 122 4.43 13.81 -10.09
N GLU A 123 3.14 13.53 -9.99
CA GLU A 123 2.17 14.30 -9.21
C GLU A 123 2.16 13.77 -7.78
N LEU A 124 2.51 14.64 -6.84
CA LEU A 124 2.86 14.26 -5.48
C LEU A 124 2.10 15.12 -4.46
N GLN A 125 1.62 14.51 -3.40
CA GLN A 125 1.05 15.18 -2.24
C GLN A 125 1.87 14.85 -1.00
N GLU A 126 2.10 15.86 -0.17
CA GLU A 126 2.74 15.70 1.15
C GLU A 126 1.88 14.80 2.05
N VAL A 127 2.55 13.89 2.75
CA VAL A 127 1.93 12.95 3.68
C VAL A 127 2.71 12.88 4.98
N GLU A 128 2.03 12.48 6.06
CA GLU A 128 2.69 12.14 7.31
C GLU A 128 3.20 10.70 7.25
N LEU A 129 4.47 10.50 7.63
CA LEU A 129 5.11 9.19 7.77
C LEU A 129 5.45 8.88 9.22
N LEU A 130 5.68 9.92 10.00
CA LEU A 130 6.17 9.82 11.36
C LEU A 130 5.02 10.03 12.34
N SER A 131 4.91 9.18 13.35
CA SER A 131 3.91 9.37 14.39
C SER A 131 4.08 10.69 15.14
N LYS A 132 3.02 11.16 15.80
CA LYS A 132 3.08 12.41 16.58
C LYS A 132 4.15 12.38 17.68
N ASP A 133 4.39 11.21 18.25
CA ASP A 133 5.34 10.92 19.32
C ASP A 133 6.68 10.35 18.79
N PHE A 134 6.94 10.50 17.48
CA PHE A 134 8.16 10.02 16.85
C PHE A 134 9.42 10.57 17.51
N LYS A 135 10.34 9.67 17.77
CA LYS A 135 11.68 10.02 18.30
C LYS A 135 12.77 9.15 17.67
N VAL A 136 13.97 9.69 17.65
CA VAL A 136 15.19 8.96 17.31
C VAL A 136 16.04 8.82 18.56
N THR A 137 16.58 7.63 18.79
CA THR A 137 17.48 7.35 19.89
C THR A 137 18.76 6.72 19.39
N SER A 138 19.88 7.05 20.01
CA SER A 138 21.13 6.32 19.85
C SER A 138 21.40 5.44 21.08
N LYS A 139 21.96 4.24 20.86
CA LYS A 139 22.32 3.30 21.93
C LYS A 139 23.79 2.93 21.83
N SER A 140 24.51 3.10 22.92
CA SER A 140 25.92 2.74 23.06
C SER A 140 26.18 2.07 24.42
N GLY A 141 27.42 1.67 24.70
CA GLY A 141 27.81 1.17 26.02
C GLY A 141 27.52 2.16 27.16
N ASN A 142 27.36 3.46 26.87
CA ASN A 142 27.05 4.51 27.83
C ASN A 142 25.53 4.73 28.04
N GLY A 143 24.67 3.88 27.43
CA GLY A 143 23.22 3.98 27.56
C GLY A 143 22.51 4.50 26.30
N ILE A 144 21.26 4.93 26.48
CA ILE A 144 20.38 5.42 25.40
C ILE A 144 20.31 6.96 25.52
N ARG A 145 20.40 7.64 24.36
CA ARG A 145 20.19 9.09 24.23
C ARG A 145 19.09 9.37 23.21
N THR A 146 18.28 10.38 23.45
CA THR A 146 17.37 10.93 22.43
C THR A 146 18.15 11.92 21.57
N GLU A 147 18.01 11.79 20.25
CA GLU A 147 18.70 12.61 19.27
C GLU A 147 17.75 13.66 18.69
N GLU A 148 18.23 14.89 18.56
CA GLU A 148 17.50 15.95 17.84
C GLU A 148 17.75 15.79 16.35
N ILE A 149 16.71 15.38 15.61
CA ILE A 149 16.79 15.11 14.18
C ILE A 149 15.80 15.99 13.43
N LYS A 150 16.29 16.63 12.37
CA LYS A 150 15.42 17.34 11.44
C LYS A 150 14.63 16.31 10.61
N LYS A 151 13.30 16.45 10.60
CA LYS A 151 12.40 15.58 9.81
C LYS A 151 12.53 15.91 8.34
N GLY A 152 12.39 14.88 7.48
CA GLY A 152 12.21 15.04 6.05
C GLY A 152 10.79 15.48 5.69
N ILE A 153 10.58 15.82 4.43
CA ILE A 153 9.26 16.01 3.82
C ILE A 153 8.97 14.77 2.97
N TYR A 154 7.82 14.14 3.18
CA TYR A 154 7.46 12.89 2.53
C TYR A 154 6.31 13.14 1.58
N TYR A 155 6.49 12.74 0.32
CA TYR A 155 5.48 12.86 -0.71
C TYR A 155 5.10 11.49 -1.25
N ARG A 156 3.81 11.29 -1.51
CA ARG A 156 3.30 10.13 -2.25
C ARG A 156 2.45 10.59 -3.41
N GLY A 157 2.44 9.81 -4.48
CA GLY A 157 1.68 10.18 -5.66
C GLY A 157 1.79 9.19 -6.80
N ILE A 158 1.56 9.70 -8.00
CA ILE A 158 1.47 8.94 -9.23
C ILE A 158 2.27 9.60 -10.36
N VAL A 159 2.63 8.84 -11.38
CA VAL A 159 3.06 9.39 -12.65
C VAL A 159 1.86 10.00 -13.37
N ASN A 160 2.01 11.22 -13.87
CA ASN A 160 0.91 11.93 -14.53
C ASN A 160 0.29 11.09 -15.65
N GLY A 161 -1.02 10.91 -15.60
CA GLY A 161 -1.78 10.10 -16.53
C GLY A 161 -1.85 8.60 -16.18
N GLU A 162 -1.14 8.13 -15.15
CA GLU A 162 -1.15 6.72 -14.73
C GLU A 162 -1.68 6.54 -13.30
N SER A 163 -2.99 6.50 -13.14
CA SER A 163 -3.66 6.37 -11.82
C SER A 163 -3.26 5.12 -11.01
N ASN A 164 -2.78 4.07 -11.69
CA ASN A 164 -2.31 2.84 -11.06
C ASN A 164 -0.79 2.83 -10.80
N SER A 165 -0.08 3.93 -11.07
CA SER A 165 1.31 4.06 -10.69
C SER A 165 1.44 4.37 -9.19
N LEU A 166 2.65 4.20 -8.66
CA LEU A 166 2.99 4.48 -7.27
C LEU A 166 4.31 5.21 -7.23
N ALA A 167 4.33 6.37 -6.60
CA ALA A 167 5.55 7.13 -6.36
C ALA A 167 5.64 7.52 -4.88
N ALA A 168 6.82 7.36 -4.31
CA ALA A 168 7.15 7.85 -2.98
C ALA A 168 8.50 8.56 -3.03
N ILE A 169 8.48 9.85 -2.75
CA ILE A 169 9.66 10.72 -2.77
C ILE A 169 9.85 11.33 -1.40
N SER A 170 11.06 11.22 -0.90
CA SER A 170 11.45 11.77 0.40
C SER A 170 12.53 12.83 0.22
N ILE A 171 12.33 13.98 0.83
CA ILE A 171 13.15 15.17 0.66
C ILE A 171 13.71 15.61 2.01
N PHE A 172 15.02 15.75 2.05
CA PHE A 172 15.80 16.24 3.21
C PHE A 172 16.61 17.46 2.77
N ASP A 173 17.34 18.10 3.67
CA ASP A 173 18.11 19.29 3.33
C ASP A 173 19.12 19.08 2.19
N ASN A 174 19.76 17.91 2.17
CA ASN A 174 20.83 17.61 1.21
C ASN A 174 20.59 16.30 0.45
N LEU A 175 19.41 15.67 0.60
CA LEU A 175 19.13 14.37 0.02
C LEU A 175 17.70 14.34 -0.53
N VAL A 176 17.56 13.86 -1.74
CA VAL A 176 16.28 13.44 -2.33
C VAL A 176 16.40 11.97 -2.69
N MET A 177 15.45 11.17 -2.27
CA MET A 177 15.42 9.75 -2.62
C MET A 177 14.00 9.28 -2.88
N GLY A 178 13.86 8.27 -3.73
CA GLY A 178 12.53 7.75 -4.02
C GLY A 178 12.52 6.52 -4.90
N VAL A 179 11.36 5.89 -4.89
CA VAL A 179 11.00 4.78 -5.76
C VAL A 179 9.71 5.17 -6.50
N ILE A 180 9.70 4.94 -7.82
CA ILE A 180 8.56 5.22 -8.69
C ILE A 180 8.26 3.97 -9.51
N SER A 181 7.08 3.40 -9.35
CA SER A 181 6.61 2.24 -10.14
C SER A 181 5.48 2.69 -11.05
N CYS A 182 5.64 2.45 -12.36
CA CYS A 182 4.70 2.83 -13.40
C CYS A 182 4.61 1.75 -14.49
N SER A 183 3.88 1.99 -15.56
CA SER A 183 3.75 1.05 -16.67
C SER A 183 5.10 0.71 -17.34
N GLU A 184 6.09 1.61 -17.27
CA GLU A 184 7.44 1.39 -17.81
C GLU A 184 8.33 0.52 -16.89
N GLY A 185 7.97 0.35 -15.60
CA GLY A 185 8.70 -0.44 -14.59
C GLY A 185 8.93 0.33 -13.30
N THR A 186 9.82 -0.18 -12.45
CA THR A 186 10.19 0.41 -11.17
C THR A 186 11.50 1.18 -11.29
N PHE A 187 11.47 2.45 -10.92
CA PHE A 187 12.62 3.36 -11.00
C PHE A 187 13.15 3.70 -9.61
N ASN A 188 14.49 3.74 -9.51
CA ASN A 188 15.20 4.26 -8.35
C ASN A 188 15.72 5.67 -8.65
N LEU A 189 15.52 6.60 -7.71
CA LEU A 189 16.03 7.95 -7.74
C LEU A 189 16.87 8.22 -6.49
N GLY A 190 18.14 8.58 -6.64
CA GLY A 190 19.00 8.92 -5.51
C GLY A 190 20.40 9.36 -5.91
N PRO A 191 21.24 9.76 -4.93
CA PRO A 191 22.62 10.15 -5.19
C PRO A 191 23.46 8.94 -5.63
N VAL A 192 24.48 9.22 -6.44
CA VAL A 192 25.46 8.20 -6.90
C VAL A 192 26.38 7.75 -5.74
N THR A 193 26.57 8.59 -4.73
CA THR A 193 27.26 8.24 -3.49
C THR A 193 26.51 8.87 -2.32
N ASP A 194 26.51 8.24 -1.17
CA ASP A 194 25.86 8.75 0.06
C ASP A 194 26.53 10.01 0.67
N ASN A 195 27.43 10.65 -0.06
CA ASN A 195 28.10 11.85 0.39
C ASN A 195 27.15 13.06 0.32
N SER A 196 26.85 13.68 1.45
CA SER A 196 25.95 14.83 1.60
C SER A 196 26.32 16.06 0.73
N ASN A 197 27.54 16.14 0.24
CA ASN A 197 27.99 17.18 -0.68
C ASN A 197 27.82 16.82 -2.16
N ASN A 198 27.41 15.60 -2.47
CA ASN A 198 27.23 15.14 -3.84
C ASN A 198 26.00 15.77 -4.49
N THR A 199 26.17 16.32 -5.69
CA THR A 199 25.08 16.82 -6.54
C THR A 199 24.72 15.85 -7.64
N ASN A 200 25.49 14.76 -7.82
CA ASN A 200 25.28 13.77 -8.87
C ASN A 200 24.27 12.73 -8.43
N TYR A 201 23.24 12.60 -9.21
CA TYR A 201 22.14 11.67 -8.98
C TYR A 201 21.99 10.72 -10.17
N ILE A 202 21.40 9.58 -9.88
CA ILE A 202 21.03 8.60 -10.89
C ILE A 202 19.53 8.38 -10.87
N PHE A 203 18.96 8.24 -12.05
CA PHE A 203 17.58 7.80 -12.25
C PHE A 203 17.58 6.63 -13.25
N TYR A 204 17.16 5.47 -12.81
CA TYR A 204 17.21 4.26 -13.64
C TYR A 204 16.06 3.31 -13.34
N ASN A 205 15.70 2.50 -14.35
CA ASN A 205 14.70 1.45 -14.21
C ASN A 205 15.37 0.17 -13.69
N GLU A 206 14.79 -0.49 -12.70
CA GLU A 206 15.29 -1.73 -12.10
C GLU A 206 15.48 -2.86 -13.14
N LYS A 207 14.65 -2.91 -14.19
CA LYS A 207 14.82 -3.86 -15.31
C LYS A 207 16.13 -3.70 -16.10
N ASP A 208 16.78 -2.56 -15.94
CA ASP A 208 18.08 -2.29 -16.57
C ASP A 208 19.28 -2.71 -15.70
N LEU A 209 19.02 -3.22 -14.47
CA LEU A 209 20.06 -3.84 -13.64
C LEU A 209 20.56 -5.14 -14.28
N LEU A 210 21.90 -5.29 -14.32
CA LEU A 210 22.59 -6.51 -14.75
C LEU A 210 22.86 -7.45 -13.56
N ILE A 211 22.74 -6.91 -12.34
CA ILE A 211 22.82 -7.66 -11.09
C ILE A 211 21.42 -8.08 -10.66
N LYS A 212 21.34 -9.20 -9.95
CA LYS A 212 20.06 -9.74 -9.46
C LYS A 212 19.89 -9.50 -7.98
N ASN A 213 18.68 -9.13 -7.60
CA ASN A 213 18.27 -9.20 -6.21
C ASN A 213 18.20 -10.67 -5.78
N LYS A 214 19.03 -11.05 -4.80
CA LYS A 214 19.11 -12.41 -4.26
C LYS A 214 18.30 -12.59 -2.98
N PHE A 215 17.49 -11.60 -2.62
CA PHE A 215 16.67 -11.67 -1.42
C PHE A 215 15.85 -12.96 -1.39
N LYS A 216 15.91 -13.66 -0.27
CA LYS A 216 15.08 -14.81 0.06
C LYS A 216 14.71 -14.71 1.54
N CYS A 217 13.41 -14.81 1.86
CA CYS A 217 12.94 -14.87 3.24
C CYS A 217 13.36 -16.20 3.89
N GLY A 218 13.65 -16.18 5.18
CA GLY A 218 14.08 -17.35 5.96
C GLY A 218 12.95 -18.31 6.35
N ILE A 219 11.69 -17.98 6.04
CA ILE A 219 10.54 -18.85 6.31
C ILE A 219 10.58 -20.05 5.36
N ASP A 220 10.51 -21.27 5.90
CA ASP A 220 10.50 -22.50 5.12
C ASP A 220 9.26 -23.39 5.42
N ASP A 221 9.19 -24.55 4.72
CA ASP A 221 8.08 -25.51 4.86
C ASP A 221 7.91 -26.09 6.28
N GLN A 222 8.94 -26.07 7.13
CA GLN A 222 8.85 -26.59 8.49
C GLN A 222 8.15 -25.59 9.41
N ASP A 223 8.42 -24.30 9.22
CA ASP A 223 7.75 -23.21 9.92
C ASP A 223 6.25 -23.21 9.61
N MET A 224 5.89 -23.53 8.35
CA MET A 224 4.50 -23.69 7.91
C MET A 224 3.70 -24.73 8.70
N LYS A 225 4.34 -25.79 9.20
CA LYS A 225 3.66 -26.82 10.00
C LYS A 225 3.29 -26.33 11.40
N MET A 226 4.09 -25.46 11.99
CA MET A 226 3.79 -24.86 13.30
C MET A 226 2.57 -23.94 13.24
N TYR A 227 2.35 -23.25 12.12
CA TYR A 227 1.24 -22.30 11.93
C TYR A 227 -0.11 -22.95 11.57
N LYS A 228 -0.12 -24.23 11.12
CA LYS A 228 -1.36 -24.95 10.75
C LYS A 228 -2.29 -25.26 11.92
N THR A 229 -1.83 -25.13 13.15
CA THR A 229 -2.58 -25.61 14.33
C THR A 229 -3.52 -24.60 14.98
N GLY A 230 -3.61 -23.35 14.50
CA GLY A 230 -4.40 -22.32 15.19
C GLY A 230 -5.18 -21.32 14.35
N GLN A 231 -4.99 -21.25 13.05
CA GLN A 231 -5.70 -20.27 12.23
C GLN A 231 -6.69 -20.97 11.29
N ASN A 232 -7.97 -20.91 11.63
CA ASN A 232 -9.01 -21.02 10.61
C ASN A 232 -8.78 -19.87 9.63
N LEU A 233 -8.28 -20.19 8.41
CA LEU A 233 -8.40 -19.25 7.32
C LEU A 233 -9.86 -18.86 7.27
N PRO A 234 -10.21 -17.59 7.42
CA PRO A 234 -11.58 -17.19 7.19
C PRO A 234 -11.92 -17.61 5.78
N ALA A 235 -13.07 -18.25 5.60
CA ALA A 235 -13.69 -18.34 4.30
C ALA A 235 -13.55 -16.94 3.69
N HIS A 236 -13.05 -16.85 2.44
CA HIS A 236 -12.81 -15.59 1.73
C HIS A 236 -14.00 -14.65 1.94
N ASN A 237 -13.91 -13.88 3.00
CA ASN A 237 -14.87 -12.85 3.33
C ASN A 237 -14.05 -11.57 3.18
N PRO A 238 -14.14 -10.90 2.03
CA PRO A 238 -13.49 -9.63 1.87
C PRO A 238 -14.10 -8.72 2.94
N ALA A 239 -13.37 -8.56 4.04
CA ALA A 239 -13.75 -7.64 5.09
C ALA A 239 -13.87 -6.28 4.42
N GLY A 240 -15.10 -5.83 4.25
CA GLY A 240 -15.41 -4.60 3.54
C GLY A 240 -14.60 -3.48 4.16
N ASP A 241 -13.88 -2.81 3.32
CA ASP A 241 -13.12 -1.63 3.66
C ASP A 241 -14.07 -0.55 4.14
N ALA A 242 -14.36 -0.55 5.44
CA ALA A 242 -14.99 0.59 6.03
C ALA A 242 -14.01 1.76 5.88
N ILE A 243 -14.37 2.75 5.08
CA ILE A 243 -13.70 4.05 5.00
C ILE A 243 -13.97 4.80 6.31
N ASN A 244 -13.65 4.18 7.43
CA ASN A 244 -13.61 4.85 8.72
C ASN A 244 -12.15 5.21 8.97
N ALA A 245 -11.94 6.30 9.67
CA ALA A 245 -10.64 6.72 10.13
C ALA A 245 -9.89 5.54 10.76
N ARG A 246 -8.89 5.03 10.05
CA ARG A 246 -8.08 3.88 10.49
C ARG A 246 -6.90 4.38 11.30
N LEU A 247 -6.65 3.78 12.45
CA LEU A 247 -5.46 4.10 13.24
C LEU A 247 -4.22 3.55 12.52
N PRO A 248 -3.13 4.34 12.44
CA PRO A 248 -1.91 3.86 11.84
C PRO A 248 -1.25 2.76 12.68
N VAL A 249 -0.69 1.77 11.99
CA VAL A 249 0.20 0.78 12.59
C VAL A 249 1.55 1.44 12.82
N LYS A 250 1.96 1.54 14.07
CA LYS A 250 3.22 2.14 14.48
C LYS A 250 4.33 1.10 14.41
N VAL A 251 5.37 1.38 13.64
CA VAL A 251 6.54 0.53 13.52
C VAL A 251 7.70 1.15 14.29
N TYR A 252 8.23 0.38 15.24
CA TYR A 252 9.51 0.62 15.88
C TYR A 252 10.61 0.02 15.01
N ILE A 253 11.65 0.78 14.71
CA ILE A 253 12.76 0.33 13.88
C ILE A 253 14.05 0.40 14.67
N GLU A 254 14.84 -0.66 14.58
CA GLU A 254 16.15 -0.72 15.20
C GLU A 254 17.21 -0.96 14.13
N ALA A 255 18.21 -0.06 14.06
CA ALA A 255 19.32 -0.11 13.12
C ALA A 255 20.59 -0.55 13.83
N ASP A 256 21.29 -1.52 13.26
CA ASP A 256 22.51 -2.07 13.80
C ASP A 256 23.72 -1.11 13.75
N TYR A 257 24.79 -1.52 14.38
CA TYR A 257 26.04 -0.75 14.37
C TYR A 257 26.69 -0.68 12.99
N GLN A 258 26.53 -1.73 12.16
CA GLN A 258 27.08 -1.71 10.80
C GLN A 258 26.42 -0.62 9.96
N MET A 259 25.08 -0.50 10.01
CA MET A 259 24.37 0.56 9.31
C MET A 259 24.84 1.96 9.76
N TYR A 260 25.11 2.15 11.04
CA TYR A 260 25.66 3.40 11.54
C TYR A 260 27.01 3.72 10.89
N LEU A 261 27.92 2.74 10.81
CA LEU A 261 29.22 2.89 10.14
C LEU A 261 29.07 3.19 8.64
N ASP A 262 28.22 2.44 7.96
CA ASP A 262 27.98 2.56 6.51
C ASP A 262 27.35 3.92 6.14
N LYS A 263 26.63 4.54 7.06
CA LYS A 263 26.04 5.88 6.89
C LYS A 263 26.92 6.99 7.47
N GLY A 264 28.25 6.76 7.46
CA GLY A 264 29.28 7.76 7.85
C GLY A 264 29.27 8.05 9.34
N SER A 265 28.94 7.10 10.18
CA SER A 265 28.88 7.23 11.64
C SER A 265 27.97 8.39 12.07
N SER A 266 26.81 8.51 11.42
CA SER A 266 25.85 9.60 11.64
C SER A 266 24.44 9.05 11.88
N VAL A 267 23.91 9.26 13.08
CA VAL A 267 22.53 8.91 13.43
C VAL A 267 21.53 9.64 12.52
N SER A 268 21.82 10.89 12.16
CA SER A 268 20.98 11.68 11.24
C SER A 268 20.93 11.06 9.83
N SER A 269 22.07 10.57 9.33
CA SER A 269 22.14 9.90 8.02
C SER A 269 21.39 8.56 8.03
N VAL A 270 21.53 7.76 9.10
CA VAL A 270 20.75 6.53 9.30
C VAL A 270 19.25 6.83 9.30
N ASN A 271 18.83 7.85 10.09
CA ASN A 271 17.44 8.27 10.14
C ASN A 271 16.92 8.70 8.76
N SER A 272 17.66 9.52 8.02
CA SER A 272 17.25 9.98 6.70
C SER A 272 17.13 8.83 5.70
N TYR A 273 18.05 7.87 5.74
CA TYR A 273 18.01 6.68 4.92
C TYR A 273 16.77 5.82 5.23
N ILE A 274 16.54 5.50 6.51
CA ILE A 274 15.41 4.66 6.92
C ILE A 274 14.08 5.35 6.61
N THR A 275 13.88 6.59 7.06
CA THR A 275 12.62 7.30 6.82
C THR A 275 12.41 7.57 5.33
N GLY A 276 13.50 7.75 4.58
CA GLY A 276 13.50 7.97 3.14
C GLY A 276 12.89 6.80 2.37
N TYR A 277 13.39 5.60 2.53
CA TYR A 277 12.86 4.43 1.80
C TYR A 277 11.56 3.92 2.42
N TYR A 278 11.37 4.06 3.74
CA TYR A 278 10.17 3.59 4.43
C TYR A 278 8.90 4.33 4.00
N ASN A 279 9.04 5.53 3.44
CA ASN A 279 7.94 6.21 2.77
C ASN A 279 7.32 5.36 1.63
N SER A 280 8.17 4.62 0.89
CA SER A 280 7.70 3.69 -0.15
C SER A 280 7.04 2.44 0.45
N VAL A 281 7.57 1.91 1.56
CA VAL A 281 6.92 0.82 2.32
C VAL A 281 5.51 1.23 2.73
N ALA A 282 5.40 2.38 3.39
CA ALA A 282 4.11 2.89 3.85
C ALA A 282 3.16 3.28 2.69
N ALA A 283 3.68 3.64 1.51
CA ALA A 283 2.89 3.87 0.30
C ALA A 283 2.23 2.59 -0.22
N ILE A 284 2.94 1.45 -0.19
CA ILE A 284 2.40 0.15 -0.59
C ILE A 284 1.27 -0.26 0.36
N TYR A 285 1.48 -0.14 1.68
CA TYR A 285 0.44 -0.43 2.68
C TYR A 285 -0.76 0.54 2.59
N GLN A 286 -0.54 1.80 2.24
CA GLN A 286 -1.64 2.75 2.00
C GLN A 286 -2.56 2.28 0.87
N ASN A 287 -2.01 1.70 -0.19
CA ASN A 287 -2.81 1.12 -1.28
C ASN A 287 -3.59 -0.15 -0.85
N GLU A 288 -3.22 -0.75 0.28
CA GLU A 288 -3.98 -1.79 0.96
C GLU A 288 -4.91 -1.23 2.06
N PHE A 289 -5.10 0.08 2.12
CA PHE A 289 -5.89 0.79 3.15
C PHE A 289 -5.37 0.57 4.59
N ILE A 290 -4.11 0.26 4.75
CA ILE A 290 -3.43 0.10 6.04
C ILE A 290 -2.46 1.27 6.21
N PRO A 291 -2.77 2.29 7.02
CA PRO A 291 -1.81 3.34 7.30
C PRO A 291 -0.67 2.81 8.16
N VAL A 292 0.56 3.08 7.76
CA VAL A 292 1.77 2.71 8.49
C VAL A 292 2.57 3.97 8.80
N GLU A 293 3.00 4.12 10.05
CA GLU A 293 3.84 5.21 10.55
C GLU A 293 5.05 4.66 11.29
N ILE A 294 6.15 5.41 11.28
CA ILE A 294 7.31 5.11 12.13
C ILE A 294 7.11 5.80 13.48
N SER A 295 7.19 5.05 14.56
CA SER A 295 7.06 5.58 15.92
C SER A 295 8.39 5.91 16.58
N GLN A 296 9.43 5.12 16.28
CA GLN A 296 10.76 5.34 16.80
C GLN A 296 11.80 4.67 15.92
N ILE A 297 12.95 5.32 15.80
CA ILE A 297 14.16 4.70 15.26
C ILE A 297 15.20 4.67 16.37
N GLN A 298 15.75 3.49 16.68
CA GLN A 298 16.89 3.33 17.56
C GLN A 298 18.12 2.93 16.73
N VAL A 299 19.22 3.65 16.89
CA VAL A 299 20.47 3.40 16.16
C VAL A 299 21.55 2.97 17.13
N TYR A 300 22.17 1.82 16.89
CA TYR A 300 23.36 1.43 17.64
C TYR A 300 24.57 2.22 17.15
N THR A 301 25.23 2.94 18.07
CA THR A 301 26.48 3.69 17.82
C THR A 301 27.72 3.00 18.39
N SER A 302 27.55 1.79 18.90
CA SER A 302 28.58 0.81 19.25
C SER A 302 28.02 -0.60 18.92
N THR A 303 28.88 -1.60 19.01
CA THR A 303 28.48 -2.98 18.72
C THR A 303 27.16 -3.35 19.37
N ASP A 304 26.18 -3.76 18.56
CA ASP A 304 24.86 -4.19 19.01
C ASP A 304 24.90 -5.62 19.55
N PRO A 305 23.92 -6.03 20.38
CA PRO A 305 23.92 -7.33 21.03
C PRO A 305 23.68 -8.50 20.07
N TYR A 306 23.29 -8.23 18.83
CA TYR A 306 22.98 -9.24 17.81
C TYR A 306 24.16 -9.55 16.89
N ALA A 307 25.29 -8.85 17.04
CA ALA A 307 26.44 -8.93 16.12
C ALA A 307 27.05 -10.33 15.97
N GLY A 308 26.77 -11.25 16.91
CA GLY A 308 27.23 -12.65 16.86
C GLY A 308 26.32 -13.62 16.09
N GLN A 309 25.16 -13.15 15.61
CA GLN A 309 24.24 -14.00 14.86
C GLN A 309 24.71 -14.17 13.41
N SER A 310 24.40 -15.35 12.83
CA SER A 310 24.82 -15.71 11.46
C SER A 310 23.66 -16.23 10.59
N THR A 311 22.45 -16.34 11.15
CA THR A 311 21.24 -16.82 10.47
C THR A 311 20.11 -15.82 10.68
N SER A 312 19.14 -15.79 9.77
CA SER A 312 17.94 -14.94 9.91
C SER A 312 17.17 -15.24 11.18
N ASP A 313 16.96 -16.54 11.52
CA ASP A 313 16.30 -16.99 12.76
C ASP A 313 17.05 -16.51 13.99
N GLY A 314 18.39 -16.67 14.01
CA GLY A 314 19.20 -16.22 15.12
C GLY A 314 19.02 -14.71 15.39
N TYR A 315 18.98 -13.89 14.35
CA TYR A 315 18.68 -12.46 14.48
C TYR A 315 17.28 -12.19 14.99
N LEU A 316 16.26 -12.87 14.43
CA LEU A 316 14.85 -12.69 14.81
C LEU A 316 14.62 -13.04 16.27
N ILE A 317 15.14 -14.21 16.72
CA ILE A 317 15.04 -14.68 18.09
C ILE A 317 15.77 -13.75 19.06
N ALA A 318 17.04 -13.41 18.77
CA ALA A 318 17.81 -12.55 19.66
C ALA A 318 17.19 -11.14 19.77
N PHE A 319 16.66 -10.60 18.70
CA PHE A 319 15.94 -9.33 18.70
C PHE A 319 14.65 -9.42 19.52
N GLY A 320 13.86 -10.48 19.30
CA GLY A 320 12.63 -10.74 20.03
C GLY A 320 12.86 -10.89 21.54
N ASP A 321 13.88 -11.64 21.95
CA ASP A 321 14.25 -11.85 23.35
C ASP A 321 14.70 -10.56 24.05
N ASP A 322 15.43 -9.67 23.34
CA ASP A 322 15.83 -8.36 23.87
C ASP A 322 14.64 -7.40 24.00
N LYS A 323 13.71 -7.42 23.05
CA LYS A 323 12.59 -6.48 23.02
C LYS A 323 11.35 -6.97 23.75
N GLN A 324 10.99 -8.22 23.58
CA GLN A 324 9.71 -8.78 24.06
C GLN A 324 8.54 -7.86 23.67
N ASP A 325 7.81 -7.31 24.63
CA ASP A 325 6.75 -6.32 24.37
C ASP A 325 7.18 -4.87 24.71
N ASN A 326 8.48 -4.67 25.04
CA ASN A 326 9.01 -3.40 25.51
C ASN A 326 9.62 -2.54 24.38
N PHE A 327 8.76 -2.08 23.47
CA PHE A 327 9.14 -1.13 22.41
C PHE A 327 7.97 -0.18 22.08
N ASN A 328 8.30 1.00 21.56
CA ASN A 328 7.30 2.00 21.20
C ASN A 328 6.74 1.72 19.80
N GLY A 329 5.83 0.75 19.68
CA GLY A 329 5.24 0.39 18.39
C GLY A 329 4.26 -0.76 18.49
N ASP A 330 3.60 -1.03 17.39
CA ASP A 330 2.71 -2.18 17.20
C ASP A 330 3.46 -3.36 16.59
N LEU A 331 4.45 -3.04 15.75
CA LEU A 331 5.41 -3.98 15.17
C LEU A 331 6.82 -3.44 15.41
N ALA A 332 7.80 -4.33 15.48
CA ALA A 332 9.21 -3.99 15.58
C ALA A 332 9.99 -4.65 14.43
N GLN A 333 10.85 -3.87 13.77
CA GLN A 333 11.68 -4.33 12.67
C GLN A 333 13.15 -4.04 12.95
N PHE A 334 13.99 -5.09 12.93
CA PHE A 334 15.44 -4.96 13.04
C PHE A 334 16.07 -4.94 11.67
N LEU A 335 16.90 -3.92 11.42
CA LEU A 335 17.57 -3.69 10.14
C LEU A 335 19.07 -3.85 10.28
N THR A 336 19.68 -4.61 9.39
CA THR A 336 21.14 -4.73 9.27
C THR A 336 21.61 -4.50 7.84
N THR A 337 22.76 -3.86 7.70
CA THR A 337 23.49 -3.74 6.43
C THR A 337 24.74 -4.63 6.39
N ARG A 338 24.92 -5.54 7.33
CA ARG A 338 26.01 -6.50 7.30
C ARG A 338 25.95 -7.36 6.04
N ASN A 339 27.13 -7.63 5.46
CA ASN A 339 27.24 -8.53 4.30
C ASN A 339 27.13 -9.99 4.75
N LEU A 340 25.91 -10.45 5.01
CA LEU A 340 25.64 -11.80 5.52
C LEU A 340 25.12 -12.73 4.42
N GLY A 341 24.67 -12.17 3.29
CA GLY A 341 23.98 -12.93 2.24
C GLY A 341 22.63 -13.49 2.73
N LEU A 342 22.08 -12.91 3.83
CA LEU A 342 20.78 -13.25 4.37
C LEU A 342 19.70 -12.43 3.65
N GLY A 343 18.45 -12.85 3.82
CA GLY A 343 17.29 -12.10 3.37
C GLY A 343 16.59 -11.40 4.52
N GLY A 344 15.33 -11.74 4.74
CA GLY A 344 14.56 -11.34 5.89
C GLY A 344 13.92 -12.55 6.55
N ILE A 345 13.24 -12.32 7.67
CA ILE A 345 12.38 -13.28 8.32
C ILE A 345 11.44 -12.55 9.29
N ALA A 346 10.23 -13.07 9.46
CA ALA A 346 9.26 -12.53 10.41
C ALA A 346 8.38 -13.61 11.00
N TRP A 347 7.85 -13.38 12.19
CA TRP A 347 6.77 -14.19 12.71
C TRP A 347 5.46 -13.90 11.96
N ILE A 348 4.73 -14.96 11.58
CA ILE A 348 3.52 -14.84 10.76
C ILE A 348 2.31 -14.55 11.64
N GLY A 349 1.50 -13.53 11.25
CA GLY A 349 0.23 -13.22 11.88
C GLY A 349 0.33 -12.72 13.32
N THR A 350 1.43 -12.08 13.68
CA THR A 350 1.71 -11.65 15.04
C THR A 350 1.32 -10.20 15.35
N LEU A 351 0.76 -9.46 14.40
CA LEU A 351 0.19 -8.14 14.72
C LEU A 351 -0.77 -8.27 15.89
N CYS A 352 -0.57 -7.48 16.94
CA CYS A 352 -1.31 -7.51 18.20
C CYS A 352 -1.12 -8.78 19.07
N ALA A 353 -0.20 -9.67 18.75
CA ALA A 353 0.18 -10.75 19.64
C ALA A 353 1.14 -10.24 20.73
N ASN A 354 1.10 -10.84 21.90
CA ASN A 354 2.12 -10.64 22.91
C ASN A 354 3.33 -11.55 22.61
N TYR A 355 4.49 -11.17 23.13
CA TYR A 355 5.67 -12.01 23.08
C TYR A 355 5.45 -13.32 23.83
N ASN A 356 5.88 -14.44 23.23
CA ASN A 356 5.82 -15.76 23.83
C ASN A 356 7.24 -16.31 24.05
N ALA A 357 7.67 -16.37 25.31
CA ALA A 357 8.99 -16.88 25.68
C ALA A 357 9.17 -18.40 25.43
N GLY A 358 8.09 -19.15 25.18
CA GLY A 358 8.15 -20.59 24.94
C GLY A 358 8.63 -20.97 23.54
N ASP A 359 8.32 -20.13 22.55
CA ASP A 359 8.71 -20.31 21.15
C ASP A 359 9.37 -19.06 20.55
N HIS A 360 9.65 -18.04 21.37
CA HIS A 360 10.23 -16.74 21.01
C HIS A 360 9.40 -15.92 20.02
N SER A 361 8.16 -16.31 19.75
CA SER A 361 7.29 -15.62 18.80
C SER A 361 6.82 -14.27 19.32
N GLY A 362 6.63 -13.30 18.43
CA GLY A 362 6.18 -11.99 18.77
C GLY A 362 6.05 -11.07 17.55
N ARG A 363 5.82 -9.81 17.79
CA ARG A 363 5.54 -8.77 16.77
C ARG A 363 6.83 -8.26 16.13
N PHE A 364 7.69 -9.17 15.63
CA PHE A 364 9.04 -8.90 15.17
C PHE A 364 9.26 -9.33 13.74
N SER A 365 10.14 -8.58 13.07
CA SER A 365 10.77 -8.95 11.81
C SER A 365 12.23 -8.52 11.79
N PHE A 366 13.02 -9.25 11.02
CA PHE A 366 14.42 -8.98 10.73
C PHE A 366 14.57 -8.76 9.22
N CYS A 367 15.37 -7.79 8.82
CA CYS A 367 15.69 -7.50 7.42
C CYS A 367 17.19 -7.25 7.25
N ASN A 368 17.85 -8.12 6.47
CA ASN A 368 19.16 -7.84 5.94
C ASN A 368 18.98 -7.04 4.66
N ILE A 369 18.99 -5.72 4.79
CA ILE A 369 18.77 -4.82 3.68
C ILE A 369 20.07 -4.55 2.94
N ASP A 370 19.95 -4.27 1.63
CA ASP A 370 21.10 -3.97 0.81
C ASP A 370 21.79 -2.70 1.31
N ASN A 371 23.01 -2.88 1.69
CA ASN A 371 23.94 -1.80 1.92
C ASN A 371 24.57 -1.49 0.57
N SER A 372 24.10 -0.58 -0.21
CA SER A 372 24.76 -0.12 -1.44
C SER A 372 26.25 -0.48 -1.54
N TYR A 373 26.57 -1.76 -1.77
CA TYR A 373 27.90 -2.20 -2.21
C TYR A 373 28.23 -1.54 -3.55
N TYR A 374 27.21 -0.92 -4.12
CA TYR A 374 27.24 -0.20 -5.38
C TYR A 374 27.20 1.31 -5.09
N ASN A 375 27.91 2.08 -5.90
CA ASN A 375 27.89 3.54 -5.83
C ASN A 375 26.59 4.16 -6.36
N PHE A 376 25.48 3.39 -6.34
CA PHE A 376 24.15 3.81 -6.78
C PHE A 376 23.08 3.18 -5.89
N PRO A 377 21.92 3.84 -5.74
CA PRO A 377 20.86 3.34 -4.86
C PRO A 377 20.12 2.14 -5.42
N THR A 378 19.82 1.16 -4.56
CA THR A 378 18.94 0.00 -4.84
C THR A 378 17.72 0.02 -3.91
N TYR A 379 17.11 1.19 -3.73
CA TYR A 379 16.04 1.39 -2.75
C TYR A 379 14.83 0.47 -2.95
N SER A 380 14.50 0.13 -4.21
CA SER A 380 13.41 -0.80 -4.51
C SER A 380 13.59 -2.17 -3.85
N TRP A 381 14.83 -2.67 -3.76
CA TRP A 381 15.12 -3.94 -3.09
C TRP A 381 14.93 -3.84 -1.57
N THR A 382 15.43 -2.76 -0.96
CA THR A 382 15.24 -2.49 0.48
C THR A 382 13.76 -2.33 0.83
N VAL A 383 13.00 -1.61 0.00
CA VAL A 383 11.54 -1.47 0.14
C VAL A 383 10.85 -2.83 0.06
N MET A 384 11.24 -3.67 -0.91
CA MET A 384 10.66 -5.00 -1.07
C MET A 384 10.87 -5.85 0.18
N VAL A 385 12.11 -5.97 0.70
CA VAL A 385 12.42 -6.76 1.90
C VAL A 385 11.61 -6.28 3.09
N SER A 386 11.68 -4.98 3.41
CA SER A 386 10.99 -4.43 4.58
C SER A 386 9.46 -4.57 4.50
N THR A 387 8.87 -4.41 3.29
CA THR A 387 7.44 -4.57 3.07
C THR A 387 7.02 -6.04 3.19
N HIS A 388 7.82 -6.95 2.64
CA HIS A 388 7.60 -8.40 2.65
C HIS A 388 7.55 -8.94 4.09
N GLU A 389 8.56 -8.64 4.90
CA GLU A 389 8.64 -9.14 6.27
C GLU A 389 7.52 -8.58 7.17
N LEU A 390 7.15 -7.32 7.00
CA LEU A 390 5.95 -6.81 7.66
C LEU A 390 4.68 -7.52 7.18
N GLY A 391 4.59 -7.92 5.90
CA GLY A 391 3.49 -8.69 5.35
C GLY A 391 3.27 -10.00 6.11
N HIS A 392 4.36 -10.68 6.51
CA HIS A 392 4.28 -11.86 7.38
C HIS A 392 3.72 -11.51 8.77
N ASN A 393 4.17 -10.44 9.40
CA ASN A 393 3.60 -10.01 10.68
C ASN A 393 2.09 -9.74 10.58
N PHE A 394 1.59 -9.27 9.42
CA PHE A 394 0.17 -9.14 9.12
C PHE A 394 -0.50 -10.47 8.70
N GLY A 395 0.20 -11.59 8.69
CA GLY A 395 -0.35 -12.92 8.46
C GLY A 395 -0.31 -13.44 7.04
N SER A 396 0.30 -12.72 6.11
CA SER A 396 0.47 -13.23 4.75
C SER A 396 1.51 -14.34 4.69
N MET A 397 1.22 -15.37 3.92
CA MET A 397 2.18 -16.38 3.48
C MET A 397 2.80 -15.97 2.14
N HIS A 398 3.85 -16.66 1.69
CA HIS A 398 4.36 -16.52 0.32
C HIS A 398 3.30 -16.89 -0.71
N THR A 399 3.34 -16.29 -1.89
CA THR A 399 2.40 -16.61 -2.98
C THR A 399 2.58 -18.03 -3.53
N HIS A 400 3.80 -18.57 -3.45
CA HIS A 400 4.13 -19.94 -3.84
C HIS A 400 3.86 -20.98 -2.72
N ALA A 401 3.43 -20.55 -1.53
CA ALA A 401 3.07 -21.46 -0.44
C ALA A 401 1.80 -22.23 -0.74
N CYS A 402 1.75 -23.52 -0.33
CA CYS A 402 0.55 -24.36 -0.34
C CYS A 402 -0.41 -23.98 0.79
N TRP A 403 -0.91 -22.78 0.72
CA TRP A 403 -1.74 -22.16 1.76
C TRP A 403 -3.06 -21.60 1.24
N TRP A 404 -3.09 -21.23 -0.05
CA TRP A 404 -4.12 -20.39 -0.61
C TRP A 404 -5.33 -21.21 -1.07
N PRO A 405 -6.56 -20.87 -0.64
CA PRO A 405 -7.74 -21.61 -1.03
C PRO A 405 -8.09 -21.34 -2.50
N THR A 406 -8.44 -22.39 -3.22
CA THR A 406 -9.11 -22.31 -4.51
C THR A 406 -10.61 -22.04 -4.34
N ARG A 407 -11.30 -21.78 -5.44
CA ARG A 407 -12.79 -21.69 -5.45
C ARG A 407 -13.48 -22.95 -4.95
N SER A 408 -12.84 -24.11 -5.06
CA SER A 408 -13.33 -25.42 -4.55
C SER A 408 -12.88 -25.71 -3.14
N ASN A 409 -12.29 -24.74 -2.43
CA ASN A 409 -11.66 -24.87 -1.10
C ASN A 409 -10.48 -25.86 -1.05
N ALA A 410 -9.94 -26.28 -2.19
CA ALA A 410 -8.68 -26.99 -2.22
C ALA A 410 -7.54 -26.00 -1.98
N ILE A 411 -6.49 -26.44 -1.31
CA ILE A 411 -5.30 -25.63 -1.04
C ILE A 411 -4.35 -25.69 -2.23
N THR A 412 -3.83 -24.55 -2.65
CA THR A 412 -2.87 -24.41 -3.76
C THR A 412 -1.88 -23.27 -3.50
N SER A 413 -0.92 -23.09 -4.40
CA SER A 413 -0.13 -21.87 -4.52
C SER A 413 -0.81 -20.85 -5.46
N ILE A 414 -0.52 -19.56 -5.30
CA ILE A 414 -1.01 -18.50 -6.18
C ILE A 414 -0.16 -18.44 -7.46
N ASP A 415 1.15 -18.56 -7.32
CA ASP A 415 2.10 -18.54 -8.44
C ASP A 415 3.13 -19.68 -8.33
N SER A 416 3.94 -19.83 -9.38
CA SER A 416 5.03 -20.81 -9.50
C SER A 416 6.39 -20.15 -9.68
N CYS A 417 6.55 -18.96 -9.15
CA CYS A 417 7.81 -18.23 -9.27
C CYS A 417 8.95 -18.90 -8.52
N TYR A 418 8.62 -19.74 -7.54
CA TYR A 418 9.56 -20.52 -6.74
C TYR A 418 8.99 -21.91 -6.46
N TYR A 419 9.75 -22.79 -5.81
CA TYR A 419 9.26 -24.10 -5.40
C TYR A 419 8.04 -23.94 -4.49
N ALA A 420 7.01 -24.72 -4.75
CA ALA A 420 5.81 -24.69 -3.92
C ALA A 420 6.12 -25.24 -2.52
N GLU A 421 6.08 -24.37 -1.54
CA GLU A 421 6.19 -24.73 -0.12
C GLU A 421 4.99 -25.59 0.26
N GLY A 422 5.24 -26.87 0.58
CA GLY A 422 4.20 -27.86 0.86
C GLY A 422 3.81 -28.78 -0.30
N GLY A 423 4.45 -28.66 -1.47
CA GLY A 423 4.40 -29.64 -2.55
C GLY A 423 3.08 -29.72 -3.36
N CYS A 424 2.21 -28.72 -3.27
CA CYS A 424 0.89 -28.70 -3.94
C CYS A 424 0.91 -28.07 -5.34
N PHE A 425 2.04 -27.83 -5.92
CA PHE A 425 2.25 -26.95 -7.06
C PHE A 425 1.28 -27.17 -8.23
N ASN A 426 0.59 -26.12 -8.65
CA ASN A 426 -0.16 -26.00 -9.90
C ASN A 426 -0.33 -24.55 -10.37
N GLY A 427 0.45 -23.60 -9.83
CA GLY A 427 0.35 -22.19 -10.21
C GLY A 427 0.95 -21.92 -11.58
N THR A 428 0.55 -20.84 -12.22
CA THR A 428 1.12 -20.35 -13.46
C THR A 428 2.41 -19.58 -13.15
N GLN A 429 3.45 -19.79 -13.96
CA GLN A 429 4.66 -18.99 -13.84
C GLN A 429 4.36 -17.56 -14.28
N ALA A 430 4.51 -16.60 -13.37
CA ALA A 430 4.33 -15.19 -13.65
C ALA A 430 5.68 -14.52 -13.92
N ALA A 431 5.76 -13.66 -14.94
CA ALA A 431 6.98 -12.87 -15.21
C ALA A 431 7.16 -11.75 -14.18
N THR A 432 6.06 -11.35 -13.52
CA THR A 432 6.04 -10.27 -12.52
C THR A 432 5.21 -10.71 -11.33
N GLY A 433 5.78 -10.62 -10.15
CA GLY A 433 5.15 -11.00 -8.88
C GLY A 433 4.70 -9.82 -8.05
N THR A 434 3.94 -10.14 -7.00
CA THR A 434 3.54 -9.22 -5.92
C THR A 434 4.61 -9.21 -4.81
N ILE A 435 4.40 -8.42 -3.77
CA ILE A 435 5.34 -8.27 -2.64
C ILE A 435 5.69 -9.62 -1.98
N MET A 436 4.73 -10.56 -1.85
CA MET A 436 4.95 -11.85 -1.21
C MET A 436 5.44 -12.94 -2.18
N SER A 437 5.84 -12.57 -3.40
CA SER A 437 6.30 -13.48 -4.45
C SER A 437 7.83 -13.53 -4.53
N TYR A 438 8.36 -14.64 -5.05
CA TYR A 438 9.76 -14.81 -5.38
C TYR A 438 10.03 -14.77 -6.89
N CYS A 439 9.19 -14.09 -7.66
CA CYS A 439 9.38 -14.02 -9.11
C CYS A 439 10.72 -13.42 -9.52
N HIS A 440 11.32 -12.56 -8.71
CA HIS A 440 12.66 -12.01 -8.95
C HIS A 440 13.80 -13.07 -8.91
N LEU A 441 13.53 -14.24 -8.31
CA LEU A 441 14.49 -15.37 -8.26
C LEU A 441 14.37 -16.36 -9.43
N GLN A 442 13.45 -16.14 -10.37
CA GLN A 442 13.26 -17.07 -11.50
C GLN A 442 14.52 -17.17 -12.39
N GLU A 443 14.88 -18.39 -12.74
CA GLU A 443 15.95 -18.70 -13.69
C GLU A 443 15.37 -19.14 -15.05
N PRO A 444 16.07 -18.90 -16.18
CA PRO A 444 17.37 -18.21 -16.31
C PRO A 444 17.24 -16.68 -16.46
N ASN A 445 16.04 -16.15 -16.74
CA ASN A 445 15.88 -14.76 -17.20
C ASN A 445 15.56 -13.77 -16.07
N GLY A 446 15.29 -14.26 -14.85
CA GLY A 446 14.79 -13.45 -13.75
C GLY A 446 13.39 -12.86 -14.05
N GLY A 447 12.52 -12.86 -13.06
CA GLY A 447 11.29 -12.08 -13.07
C GLY A 447 11.50 -10.75 -12.35
N SER A 448 10.40 -10.10 -11.99
CA SER A 448 10.42 -8.86 -11.21
C SER A 448 9.34 -8.89 -10.14
N ILE A 449 9.48 -8.02 -9.16
CA ILE A 449 8.40 -7.65 -8.24
C ILE A 449 7.90 -6.27 -8.66
N ASP A 450 6.60 -6.12 -8.80
CA ASP A 450 5.99 -4.83 -9.13
C ASP A 450 5.26 -4.26 -7.90
N PRO A 451 5.78 -3.22 -7.26
CA PRO A 451 5.15 -2.59 -6.10
C PRO A 451 3.72 -2.09 -6.34
N ARG A 452 3.33 -1.83 -7.60
CA ARG A 452 1.96 -1.42 -7.97
C ARG A 452 0.94 -2.53 -7.76
N LEU A 453 1.38 -3.79 -7.86
CA LEU A 453 0.53 -4.96 -7.59
C LEU A 453 0.29 -5.16 -6.09
N GLY A 454 1.04 -4.44 -5.24
CA GLY A 454 0.95 -4.57 -3.79
C GLY A 454 1.13 -6.03 -3.36
N PHE A 455 0.23 -6.49 -2.50
CA PHE A 455 0.22 -7.87 -2.02
C PHE A 455 -0.58 -8.83 -2.94
N GLY A 456 -1.36 -8.31 -3.87
CA GLY A 456 -2.32 -9.09 -4.66
C GLY A 456 -3.61 -9.39 -3.89
N SER A 457 -4.52 -10.18 -4.50
CA SER A 457 -5.87 -10.37 -3.93
C SER A 457 -5.85 -11.12 -2.59
N LEU A 458 -5.41 -12.38 -2.57
CA LEU A 458 -5.49 -13.23 -1.37
C LEU A 458 -4.53 -12.79 -0.25
N PRO A 459 -3.24 -12.51 -0.52
CA PRO A 459 -2.36 -11.94 0.49
C PRO A 459 -2.84 -10.58 1.01
N GLY A 460 -3.32 -9.69 0.12
CA GLY A 460 -3.89 -8.40 0.48
C GLY A 460 -5.12 -8.52 1.37
N ASP A 461 -6.05 -9.45 1.05
CA ASP A 461 -7.21 -9.74 1.90
C ASP A 461 -6.78 -10.25 3.28
N THR A 462 -5.74 -11.09 3.34
CA THR A 462 -5.22 -11.65 4.59
C THR A 462 -4.66 -10.54 5.50
N ILE A 463 -3.82 -9.64 4.96
CA ILE A 463 -3.25 -8.55 5.77
C ILE A 463 -4.32 -7.55 6.24
N ARG A 464 -5.29 -7.23 5.39
CA ARG A 464 -6.42 -6.36 5.76
C ARG A 464 -7.30 -7.01 6.84
N LEU A 465 -7.56 -8.32 6.72
CA LEU A 465 -8.30 -9.06 7.72
C LEU A 465 -7.59 -9.04 9.08
N ARG A 466 -6.29 -9.34 9.11
CA ARG A 466 -5.50 -9.32 10.34
C ARG A 466 -5.48 -7.93 10.99
N TYR A 467 -5.32 -6.89 10.19
CA TYR A 467 -5.41 -5.51 10.64
C TYR A 467 -6.77 -5.23 11.31
N ASN A 468 -7.87 -5.66 10.68
CA ASN A 468 -9.23 -5.44 11.19
C ASN A 468 -9.56 -6.30 12.43
N GLN A 469 -8.98 -7.49 12.56
CA GLN A 469 -9.16 -8.39 13.72
C GLN A 469 -8.41 -7.92 14.96
N CYS A 470 -7.35 -7.13 14.79
CA CYS A 470 -6.63 -6.58 15.92
C CYS A 470 -7.51 -5.50 16.60
N SER A 471 -7.88 -5.73 17.87
CA SER A 471 -8.80 -4.86 18.62
C SER A 471 -8.37 -3.41 18.72
N LYS A 472 -7.08 -3.13 18.55
CA LYS A 472 -6.52 -1.78 18.56
C LYS A 472 -6.85 -1.02 17.26
N PHE A 473 -6.85 -1.70 16.10
CA PHE A 473 -7.01 -1.09 14.78
C PHE A 473 -8.36 -1.37 14.15
N GLY A 474 -8.83 -2.58 14.32
CA GLY A 474 -10.23 -2.87 14.13
C GLY A 474 -10.91 -1.91 15.06
N GLY A 475 -11.34 -0.77 14.56
CA GLY A 475 -12.38 -0.07 15.27
C GLY A 475 -13.32 -1.19 15.65
N VAL A 476 -13.52 -1.40 16.95
CA VAL A 476 -14.72 -2.02 17.37
C VAL A 476 -15.73 -1.30 16.50
N ILE A 477 -16.18 -1.98 15.42
CA ILE A 477 -17.54 -1.77 15.07
C ILE A 477 -18.18 -2.16 16.38
N ASN A 478 -18.30 -1.16 17.30
CA ASN A 478 -19.27 -1.29 18.32
C ASN A 478 -20.48 -1.64 17.50
N SER A 479 -20.85 -2.93 17.57
CA SER A 479 -22.14 -3.39 17.11
C SER A 479 -23.27 -2.58 17.75
N SER A 480 -22.95 -1.57 18.50
CA SER A 480 -23.82 -0.57 19.11
C SER A 480 -23.99 0.74 18.33
N GLU A 481 -23.22 1.03 17.29
CA GLU A 481 -23.66 2.02 16.31
C GLU A 481 -24.45 1.29 15.21
N VAL A 482 -25.63 0.87 15.59
CA VAL A 482 -26.69 0.53 14.64
C VAL A 482 -26.83 1.76 13.74
N PRO A 483 -26.69 1.63 12.41
CA PRO A 483 -26.88 2.74 11.49
C PRO A 483 -28.21 3.43 11.81
N THR A 484 -28.23 4.74 11.82
CA THR A 484 -29.48 5.49 12.08
C THR A 484 -30.42 5.49 10.89
N ASN A 485 -29.89 5.18 9.68
CA ASN A 485 -30.65 5.17 8.43
C ASN A 485 -30.27 3.98 7.56
N PHE A 486 -31.21 3.49 6.76
CA PHE A 486 -30.92 2.57 5.66
C PHE A 486 -30.04 3.27 4.62
N ALA A 487 -29.03 2.57 4.07
CA ALA A 487 -28.27 3.05 2.93
C ALA A 487 -27.76 1.91 2.07
N LEU A 488 -27.74 2.13 0.76
CA LEU A 488 -27.00 1.34 -0.21
C LEU A 488 -25.80 2.19 -0.66
N MET A 489 -24.58 1.75 -0.33
CA MET A 489 -23.38 2.52 -0.69
C MET A 489 -22.95 2.23 -2.12
N GLN A 490 -22.17 3.15 -2.72
CA GLN A 490 -21.55 2.91 -4.02
C GLN A 490 -20.61 1.72 -3.91
N ASN A 491 -20.70 0.78 -4.87
CA ASN A 491 -19.79 -0.35 -4.93
C ASN A 491 -18.34 0.11 -5.13
N PHE A 492 -17.42 -0.60 -4.55
CA PHE A 492 -16.00 -0.30 -4.68
C PHE A 492 -15.18 -1.60 -4.88
N PRO A 493 -14.21 -1.58 -5.82
CA PRO A 493 -13.94 -0.52 -6.80
C PRO A 493 -15.09 -0.31 -7.79
N ASN A 494 -15.18 0.89 -8.40
CA ASN A 494 -16.06 1.20 -9.51
C ASN A 494 -15.40 2.26 -10.41
N PRO A 495 -14.94 1.95 -11.64
CA PRO A 495 -15.08 0.65 -12.33
C PRO A 495 -14.38 -0.52 -11.64
N TYR A 496 -14.81 -1.76 -11.93
CA TYR A 496 -14.29 -2.99 -11.29
C TYR A 496 -13.91 -4.07 -12.31
N ASN A 497 -12.98 -4.98 -11.91
CA ASN A 497 -12.49 -6.11 -12.72
C ASN A 497 -11.99 -7.26 -11.83
N PRO A 498 -12.53 -8.46 -11.87
CA PRO A 498 -13.95 -8.77 -12.12
C PRO A 498 -14.78 -8.62 -10.84
N SER A 499 -14.19 -8.21 -9.71
CA SER A 499 -14.81 -8.20 -8.38
C SER A 499 -14.99 -6.78 -7.83
N THR A 500 -16.09 -6.59 -7.10
CA THR A 500 -16.40 -5.36 -6.38
C THR A 500 -17.18 -5.66 -5.11
N THR A 501 -17.12 -4.79 -4.11
CA THR A 501 -17.88 -4.91 -2.86
C THR A 501 -19.06 -3.96 -2.87
N ILE A 502 -20.24 -4.47 -2.54
CA ILE A 502 -21.46 -3.70 -2.30
C ILE A 502 -21.72 -3.68 -0.80
N ARG A 503 -21.83 -2.49 -0.24
CA ARG A 503 -22.04 -2.27 1.20
C ARG A 503 -23.45 -1.73 1.46
N ILE A 504 -24.12 -2.27 2.49
CA ILE A 504 -25.45 -1.85 2.92
C ILE A 504 -25.45 -1.51 4.41
N ALA A 505 -26.26 -0.53 4.79
CA ALA A 505 -26.51 -0.16 6.18
C ALA A 505 -27.97 -0.47 6.54
N ILE A 506 -28.19 -1.22 7.61
CA ILE A 506 -29.49 -1.69 8.08
C ILE A 506 -29.67 -1.16 9.53
N PRO A 507 -30.54 -0.17 9.77
CA PRO A 507 -30.70 0.42 11.10
C PRO A 507 -31.49 -0.46 12.07
N GLU A 508 -32.28 -1.39 11.56
CA GLU A 508 -33.12 -2.30 12.33
C GLU A 508 -33.29 -3.64 11.61
N ASN A 509 -33.53 -4.72 12.36
CA ASN A 509 -33.69 -6.05 11.77
C ASN A 509 -34.68 -6.02 10.60
N SER A 510 -34.25 -6.46 9.43
CA SER A 510 -35.00 -6.33 8.18
C SER A 510 -34.85 -7.57 7.31
N SER A 511 -35.87 -7.89 6.53
CA SER A 511 -35.80 -8.90 5.48
C SER A 511 -35.24 -8.23 4.21
N VAL A 512 -34.05 -8.63 3.81
CA VAL A 512 -33.22 -7.94 2.80
C VAL A 512 -33.16 -8.75 1.51
N THR A 513 -33.25 -8.04 0.39
CA THR A 513 -32.98 -8.56 -0.95
C THR A 513 -32.00 -7.64 -1.65
N LEU A 514 -30.89 -8.20 -2.17
CA LEU A 514 -29.88 -7.50 -2.95
C LEU A 514 -29.65 -8.22 -4.28
N LYS A 515 -29.97 -7.56 -5.39
CA LYS A 515 -29.91 -8.13 -6.74
C LYS A 515 -29.15 -7.23 -7.69
N VAL A 516 -28.57 -7.85 -8.73
CA VAL A 516 -27.83 -7.18 -9.81
C VAL A 516 -28.58 -7.34 -11.13
N PHE A 517 -28.61 -6.27 -11.92
CA PHE A 517 -29.34 -6.18 -13.18
C PHE A 517 -28.43 -5.66 -14.30
N ASP A 518 -28.67 -6.11 -15.52
CA ASP A 518 -28.06 -5.51 -16.72
C ASP A 518 -28.76 -4.19 -17.11
N ILE A 519 -28.27 -3.55 -18.17
CA ILE A 519 -28.82 -2.28 -18.69
C ILE A 519 -30.27 -2.39 -19.16
N ASN A 520 -30.74 -3.59 -19.49
CA ASN A 520 -32.14 -3.85 -19.91
C ASN A 520 -33.06 -4.16 -18.71
N GLY A 521 -32.53 -4.08 -17.48
CA GLY A 521 -33.29 -4.42 -16.27
C GLY A 521 -33.47 -5.92 -16.02
N ARG A 522 -32.75 -6.78 -16.76
CA ARG A 522 -32.76 -8.22 -16.53
C ARG A 522 -31.87 -8.56 -15.34
N GLU A 523 -32.40 -9.35 -14.41
CA GLU A 523 -31.61 -9.86 -13.29
C GLU A 523 -30.49 -10.78 -13.79
N VAL A 524 -29.25 -10.48 -13.38
CA VAL A 524 -28.04 -11.24 -13.72
C VAL A 524 -27.40 -11.92 -12.50
N ALA A 525 -27.72 -11.47 -11.30
CA ALA A 525 -27.30 -12.12 -10.05
C ALA A 525 -28.22 -11.76 -8.89
N THR A 526 -28.40 -12.69 -7.98
CA THR A 526 -28.99 -12.45 -6.65
C THR A 526 -27.91 -12.69 -5.61
N LEU A 527 -27.59 -11.66 -4.82
CA LEU A 527 -26.59 -11.71 -3.75
C LEU A 527 -27.21 -12.04 -2.40
N VAL A 528 -28.42 -11.53 -2.16
CA VAL A 528 -29.24 -11.80 -0.98
C VAL A 528 -30.68 -11.95 -1.44
N ASN A 529 -31.38 -12.98 -0.96
CA ASN A 529 -32.74 -13.24 -1.35
C ASN A 529 -33.66 -13.37 -0.13
N ASN A 530 -34.25 -12.25 0.27
CA ASN A 530 -35.24 -12.21 1.35
C ASN A 530 -34.74 -12.80 2.68
N GLU A 531 -33.48 -12.52 3.03
CA GLU A 531 -32.85 -12.98 4.26
C GLU A 531 -33.08 -11.99 5.39
N ASN A 532 -33.32 -12.51 6.61
CA ASN A 532 -33.42 -11.67 7.79
C ASN A 532 -32.02 -11.26 8.25
N ILE A 533 -31.73 -9.97 8.12
CA ILE A 533 -30.46 -9.36 8.49
C ILE A 533 -30.65 -8.51 9.73
N SER A 534 -29.80 -8.73 10.74
CA SER A 534 -29.79 -7.91 11.95
C SER A 534 -29.30 -6.51 11.66
N ALA A 535 -29.72 -5.56 12.50
CA ALA A 535 -29.22 -4.19 12.45
C ALA A 535 -27.70 -4.15 12.45
N GLY A 536 -27.12 -3.36 11.53
CA GLY A 536 -25.68 -3.27 11.33
C GLY A 536 -25.29 -2.88 9.91
N ILE A 537 -24.00 -2.94 9.61
CA ILE A 537 -23.45 -2.71 8.27
C ILE A 537 -22.99 -4.06 7.71
N VAL A 538 -23.42 -4.39 6.51
CA VAL A 538 -23.10 -5.67 5.84
C VAL A 538 -22.48 -5.42 4.48
N ASN A 539 -21.49 -6.24 4.12
CA ASN A 539 -20.77 -6.14 2.85
C ASN A 539 -21.00 -7.41 2.03
N TYR A 540 -21.20 -7.23 0.73
CA TYR A 540 -21.39 -8.31 -0.23
C TYR A 540 -20.39 -8.21 -1.35
N LEU A 541 -19.56 -9.25 -1.52
CA LEU A 541 -18.68 -9.37 -2.66
C LEU A 541 -19.47 -9.79 -3.89
N PHE A 542 -19.35 -9.03 -4.97
CA PHE A 542 -19.85 -9.38 -6.28
C PHE A 542 -18.70 -9.65 -7.24
N ASN A 543 -18.64 -10.87 -7.78
CA ASN A 543 -17.67 -11.26 -8.81
C ASN A 543 -18.38 -11.53 -10.14
N ALA A 544 -18.26 -10.60 -11.08
CA ALA A 544 -18.86 -10.69 -12.40
C ALA A 544 -18.37 -11.89 -13.24
N GLY A 545 -17.16 -12.40 -12.95
CA GLY A 545 -16.60 -13.59 -13.59
C GLY A 545 -17.39 -14.86 -13.26
N ALA A 546 -17.96 -14.96 -12.05
CA ALA A 546 -18.80 -16.10 -11.65
C ALA A 546 -20.12 -16.18 -12.42
N PHE A 547 -20.57 -15.07 -12.99
CA PHE A 547 -21.81 -14.96 -13.76
C PHE A 547 -21.56 -14.77 -15.27
N ASN A 548 -20.29 -14.90 -15.73
CA ASN A 548 -19.87 -14.72 -17.12
C ASN A 548 -20.30 -13.38 -17.73
N LEU A 549 -20.36 -12.31 -16.94
CA LEU A 549 -20.77 -11.00 -17.41
C LEU A 549 -19.71 -10.35 -18.29
N SER A 550 -20.12 -9.63 -19.33
CA SER A 550 -19.25 -8.84 -20.22
C SER A 550 -18.97 -7.46 -19.64
N SER A 551 -17.91 -6.78 -20.11
CA SER A 551 -17.68 -5.36 -19.81
C SER A 551 -18.93 -4.54 -20.14
N GLY A 552 -19.32 -3.63 -19.25
CA GLY A 552 -20.54 -2.85 -19.40
C GLY A 552 -21.05 -2.21 -18.12
N VAL A 553 -22.21 -1.57 -18.24
CA VAL A 553 -22.91 -0.94 -17.12
C VAL A 553 -23.92 -1.92 -16.53
N TYR A 554 -23.90 -2.04 -15.21
CA TYR A 554 -24.83 -2.85 -14.42
C TYR A 554 -25.44 -1.98 -13.32
N PHE A 555 -26.55 -2.44 -12.77
CA PHE A 555 -27.23 -1.82 -11.64
C PHE A 555 -27.39 -2.83 -10.52
N TYR A 556 -27.33 -2.40 -9.29
CA TYR A 556 -27.68 -3.23 -8.14
C TYR A 556 -28.75 -2.53 -7.30
N LYS A 557 -29.68 -3.34 -6.79
CA LYS A 557 -30.86 -2.87 -6.06
C LYS A 557 -30.94 -3.54 -4.70
N LEU A 558 -31.06 -2.71 -3.67
CA LEU A 558 -31.39 -3.13 -2.31
C LEU A 558 -32.87 -2.90 -2.04
N VAL A 559 -33.50 -3.89 -1.45
CA VAL A 559 -34.84 -3.78 -0.87
C VAL A 559 -34.78 -4.30 0.56
N ALA A 560 -35.22 -3.52 1.52
CA ALA A 560 -35.37 -3.92 2.91
C ALA A 560 -36.83 -3.82 3.33
N LEU A 561 -37.37 -4.93 3.82
CA LEU A 561 -38.76 -5.07 4.25
C LEU A 561 -38.81 -5.29 5.77
N ASP A 562 -39.91 -4.93 6.38
CA ASP A 562 -40.24 -5.36 7.73
C ASP A 562 -40.36 -6.90 7.78
N PRO A 563 -39.70 -7.61 8.70
CA PRO A 563 -39.72 -9.07 8.73
C PRO A 563 -41.10 -9.67 9.00
N GLY A 564 -41.94 -8.99 9.74
CA GLY A 564 -43.29 -9.45 10.09
C GLY A 564 -44.37 -9.02 9.10
N SER A 565 -44.48 -7.70 8.86
CA SER A 565 -45.53 -7.13 8.02
C SER A 565 -45.22 -7.16 6.51
N ARG A 566 -43.98 -7.40 6.13
CA ARG A 566 -43.47 -7.33 4.76
C ARG A 566 -43.63 -5.96 4.10
N THR A 567 -43.87 -4.92 4.87
CA THR A 567 -43.90 -3.55 4.36
C THR A 567 -42.52 -3.09 3.95
N ASN A 568 -42.47 -2.31 2.86
CA ASN A 568 -41.20 -1.77 2.36
C ASN A 568 -40.69 -0.66 3.30
N ARG A 569 -39.51 -0.84 3.85
CA ARG A 569 -38.78 0.14 4.68
C ARG A 569 -37.81 0.96 3.87
N PHE A 570 -37.19 0.33 2.85
CA PHE A 570 -36.17 0.98 2.04
C PHE A 570 -36.00 0.32 0.69
N THR A 571 -35.77 1.13 -0.34
CA THR A 571 -35.39 0.68 -1.67
C THR A 571 -34.45 1.68 -2.31
N GLU A 572 -33.30 1.24 -2.77
CA GLU A 572 -32.33 2.07 -3.47
C GLU A 572 -31.67 1.27 -4.61
N VAL A 573 -31.27 1.99 -5.68
CA VAL A 573 -30.56 1.43 -6.85
C VAL A 573 -29.31 2.24 -7.11
N LYS A 574 -28.20 1.55 -7.38
CA LYS A 574 -26.94 2.20 -7.80
C LYS A 574 -26.36 1.55 -9.05
N ARG A 575 -25.53 2.33 -9.74
CA ARG A 575 -24.86 1.93 -10.99
C ARG A 575 -23.44 1.47 -10.70
N MET A 576 -22.99 0.43 -11.41
CA MET A 576 -21.60 -0.03 -11.41
C MET A 576 -21.11 -0.31 -12.84
N ILE A 577 -19.78 -0.24 -13.06
CA ILE A 577 -19.15 -0.38 -14.37
C ILE A 577 -18.14 -1.52 -14.29
N LEU A 578 -18.35 -2.58 -15.06
CA LEU A 578 -17.42 -3.67 -15.24
C LEU A 578 -16.49 -3.38 -16.42
N ILE A 579 -15.18 -3.52 -16.19
CA ILE A 579 -14.14 -3.46 -17.22
C ILE A 579 -13.35 -4.77 -17.15
N LYS A 580 -13.31 -5.51 -18.24
CA LYS A 580 -12.47 -6.74 -18.38
C LYS A 580 -11.18 -6.40 -19.06
#